data_b22c5fbe5bb1fc7d78de382bc7a627b0
#
_entry.id   b22c5fbe5bb1fc7d78de382bc7a627b0
#
_cell.length_a   1.000
_cell.length_b   1.000
_cell.length_c   1.000
_cell.angle_alpha   90.00
_cell.angle_beta   90.00
_cell.angle_gamma   90.00
#
_symmetry.space_group_name_H-M   'P 1'
#
loop_
_entity.id
_entity.type
_entity.pdbx_description
1 polymer ?
#
loop_
_entity_poly.entity_id
_entity_poly.type
_entity_poly.pdbx_seq_one_letter_code
_entity_poly.pdbx_strand_id
1 'polypeptide(L)'
;TGREDDFTPNGTFTVSEKYRWRLMVDNTYAQYAVRIQGQIMLHSVPYTSPESDALEYWEYNKLGNVASLGCVRFQVADIKWIYNNCPEGTKVKIYSKANEEPVLPLPEMQKLNESDPRSSWDPSDPDENNPWNTDSKTSNKKRKKKKKETETPTYEREQKVVEETTKLPI
;
A
#
# COMPACT_ATOMS: atom_id res chain seq x y z
N THR A 1 -8.57 7.19 0.55
CA THR A 1 -8.87 8.25 -0.46
C THR A 1 -9.38 9.51 0.23
N GLY A 2 -9.53 10.59 -0.55
CA GLY A 2 -9.99 11.90 -0.07
C GLY A 2 -11.43 11.91 0.44
N ARG A 3 -11.71 12.83 1.38
CA ARG A 3 -13.05 13.11 1.92
C ARG A 3 -13.91 13.83 0.89
N GLU A 4 -15.19 14.04 1.21
CA GLU A 4 -16.19 14.63 0.30
C GLU A 4 -15.77 16.00 -0.25
N ASP A 5 -15.18 16.87 0.59
CA ASP A 5 -14.68 18.20 0.19
C ASP A 5 -13.26 18.18 -0.42
N ASP A 6 -12.54 17.07 -0.26
CA ASP A 6 -11.13 16.89 -0.66
C ASP A 6 -10.97 15.58 -1.46
N PHE A 7 -11.81 15.35 -2.45
CA PHE A 7 -11.85 14.08 -3.16
C PHE A 7 -10.56 13.78 -3.95
N THR A 8 -10.22 12.51 -4.02
CA THR A 8 -9.14 12.02 -4.90
C THR A 8 -9.58 12.16 -6.36
N PRO A 9 -8.86 12.91 -7.22
CA PRO A 9 -9.29 13.19 -8.58
C PRO A 9 -9.25 11.94 -9.46
N ASN A 10 -10.27 11.78 -10.29
CA ASN A 10 -10.25 10.79 -11.37
C ASN A 10 -9.36 11.29 -12.52
N GLY A 11 -8.65 10.38 -13.16
CA GLY A 11 -7.80 10.71 -14.31
C GLY A 11 -6.62 9.76 -14.49
N THR A 12 -5.77 10.09 -15.46
CA THR A 12 -4.49 9.42 -15.65
C THR A 12 -3.37 10.39 -15.31
N PHE A 13 -2.59 10.03 -14.32
CA PHE A 13 -1.49 10.80 -13.76
C PHE A 13 -0.17 10.09 -14.01
N THR A 14 0.92 10.73 -13.61
CA THR A 14 2.26 10.19 -13.80
C THR A 14 3.07 10.36 -12.51
N VAL A 15 3.75 9.31 -12.09
CA VAL A 15 4.73 9.40 -10.99
C VAL A 15 5.79 10.43 -11.34
N SER A 16 6.00 11.44 -10.49
CA SER A 16 6.96 12.53 -10.73
C SER A 16 8.08 12.60 -9.69
N GLU A 17 7.77 12.49 -8.43
CA GLU A 17 8.72 12.62 -7.33
C GLU A 17 8.49 11.57 -6.25
N LYS A 18 9.55 11.18 -5.57
CA LYS A 18 9.51 10.18 -4.51
C LYS A 18 10.24 10.66 -3.27
N TYR A 19 9.65 10.42 -2.10
CA TYR A 19 10.21 10.81 -0.82
C TYR A 19 10.20 9.62 0.14
N ARG A 20 11.34 9.31 0.76
CA ARG A 20 11.38 8.27 1.81
C ARG A 20 10.52 8.69 3.01
N TRP A 21 10.62 9.98 3.40
CA TRP A 21 9.75 10.66 4.36
C TRP A 21 9.34 12.01 3.78
N ARG A 22 8.07 12.38 3.95
CA ARG A 22 7.53 13.66 3.50
C ARG A 22 6.73 14.31 4.60
N LEU A 23 7.07 15.57 4.95
CA LEU A 23 6.20 16.43 5.76
C LEU A 23 4.97 16.79 4.93
N MET A 24 3.79 16.51 5.46
CA MET A 24 2.50 16.76 4.84
C MET A 24 1.93 18.13 5.26
N VAL A 25 0.90 18.58 4.57
CA VAL A 25 0.27 19.91 4.80
C VAL A 25 -0.40 20.04 6.18
N ASP A 26 -0.73 18.94 6.82
CA ASP A 26 -1.32 18.83 8.16
C ASP A 26 -0.28 18.64 9.28
N ASN A 27 1.00 18.88 8.98
CA ASN A 27 2.15 18.70 9.87
C ASN A 27 2.39 17.26 10.32
N THR A 28 1.80 16.29 9.66
CA THR A 28 2.14 14.87 9.81
C THR A 28 3.24 14.47 8.85
N TYR A 29 3.77 13.25 9.00
CA TYR A 29 4.76 12.69 8.09
C TYR A 29 4.18 11.49 7.36
N ALA A 30 4.62 11.28 6.13
CA ALA A 30 4.28 10.10 5.34
C ALA A 30 5.55 9.37 4.89
N GLN A 31 5.54 8.05 5.04
CA GLN A 31 6.58 7.15 4.55
C GLN A 31 6.37 6.83 3.06
N TYR A 32 7.45 6.73 2.29
CA TYR A 32 7.42 6.32 0.88
C TYR A 32 6.44 7.12 0.01
N ALA A 33 6.33 8.44 0.23
CA ALA A 33 5.42 9.26 -0.54
C ALA A 33 5.84 9.35 -2.02
N VAL A 34 4.88 9.12 -2.92
CA VAL A 34 5.03 9.14 -4.37
C VAL A 34 4.05 10.17 -4.94
N ARG A 35 4.57 11.26 -5.49
CA ARG A 35 3.76 12.34 -6.07
C ARG A 35 3.21 11.92 -7.43
N ILE A 36 1.93 12.18 -7.66
CA ILE A 36 1.26 11.90 -8.94
C ILE A 36 0.69 13.17 -9.60
N GLN A 37 0.24 14.15 -8.81
CA GLN A 37 -0.25 15.43 -9.33
C GLN A 37 -0.31 16.49 -8.22
N GLY A 38 0.32 17.66 -8.41
CA GLY A 38 0.25 18.75 -7.44
C GLY A 38 0.60 18.29 -6.02
N GLN A 39 -0.35 18.38 -5.09
CA GLN A 39 -0.21 17.87 -3.72
C GLN A 39 -0.79 16.46 -3.52
N ILE A 40 -1.35 15.86 -4.57
CA ILE A 40 -1.89 14.49 -4.50
C ILE A 40 -0.77 13.47 -4.59
N MET A 41 -0.69 12.63 -3.59
CA MET A 41 0.34 11.60 -3.44
C MET A 41 -0.26 10.22 -3.12
N LEU A 42 0.47 9.19 -3.46
CA LEU A 42 0.33 7.85 -2.91
C LEU A 42 1.32 7.76 -1.75
N HIS A 43 0.89 7.39 -0.55
CA HIS A 43 1.78 7.39 0.62
C HIS A 43 1.27 6.47 1.73
N SER A 44 2.09 6.22 2.75
CA SER A 44 1.67 5.50 3.96
C SER A 44 0.56 6.24 4.71
N VAL A 45 0.02 5.60 5.71
CA VAL A 45 -0.74 6.29 6.78
C VAL A 45 0.14 7.38 7.41
N PRO A 46 -0.44 8.46 7.98
CA PRO A 46 0.30 9.49 8.68
C PRO A 46 1.07 9.00 9.93
N TYR A 47 2.18 9.69 10.20
CA TYR A 47 3.06 9.54 11.36
C TYR A 47 3.23 10.89 12.05
N THR A 48 3.43 10.88 13.37
CA THR A 48 3.67 12.11 14.16
C THR A 48 5.11 12.63 13.99
N SER A 49 6.06 11.76 13.60
CA SER A 49 7.45 12.09 13.29
C SER A 49 7.97 11.20 12.15
N PRO A 50 9.12 11.53 11.50
CA PRO A 50 9.68 10.71 10.42
C PRO A 50 10.41 9.46 10.94
N GLU A 51 9.74 8.69 11.81
CA GLU A 51 10.21 7.47 12.44
C GLU A 51 9.17 6.36 12.31
N SER A 52 9.63 5.11 12.12
CA SER A 52 8.73 3.99 11.81
C SER A 52 7.85 3.56 12.99
N ASP A 53 8.20 3.96 14.22
CA ASP A 53 7.46 3.70 15.46
C ASP A 53 6.54 4.86 15.90
N ALA A 54 6.33 5.82 15.02
CA ALA A 54 5.52 7.02 15.29
C ALA A 54 4.18 7.03 14.51
N LEU A 55 3.65 5.86 14.16
CA LEU A 55 2.40 5.71 13.40
C LEU A 55 1.20 6.29 14.17
N GLU A 56 0.36 7.05 13.48
CA GLU A 56 -0.97 7.42 13.95
C GLU A 56 -1.95 6.23 13.79
N TYR A 57 -2.03 5.36 14.80
CA TYR A 57 -2.86 4.14 14.75
C TYR A 57 -4.33 4.41 14.43
N TRP A 58 -4.88 5.54 14.87
CA TRP A 58 -6.26 5.95 14.58
C TRP A 58 -6.48 6.28 13.10
N GLU A 59 -5.45 6.81 12.42
CA GLU A 59 -5.48 7.04 10.98
C GLU A 59 -5.27 5.72 10.20
N TYR A 60 -4.45 4.80 10.74
CA TYR A 60 -4.31 3.44 10.20
C TYR A 60 -5.66 2.70 10.20
N ASN A 61 -6.43 2.84 11.26
CA ASN A 61 -7.75 2.24 11.39
C ASN A 61 -8.80 2.77 10.40
N LYS A 62 -8.49 3.87 9.69
CA LYS A 62 -9.32 4.42 8.61
C LYS A 62 -8.97 3.88 7.22
N LEU A 63 -7.92 3.05 7.09
CA LEU A 63 -7.60 2.45 5.79
C LEU A 63 -8.81 1.73 5.19
N GLY A 64 -8.95 1.84 3.86
CA GLY A 64 -10.13 1.36 3.13
C GLY A 64 -11.29 2.37 3.07
N ASN A 65 -11.25 3.44 3.86
CA ASN A 65 -12.29 4.47 3.90
C ASN A 65 -11.81 5.81 3.34
N VAL A 66 -12.74 6.75 3.17
CA VAL A 66 -12.46 8.14 2.82
C VAL A 66 -11.99 8.89 4.07
N ALA A 67 -10.75 9.42 4.06
CA ALA A 67 -10.15 10.00 5.26
C ALA A 67 -9.10 11.10 5.00
N SER A 68 -8.57 11.20 3.78
CA SER A 68 -7.46 12.11 3.44
C SER A 68 -7.93 13.46 2.86
N LEU A 69 -6.98 14.34 2.61
CA LEU A 69 -7.15 15.60 1.85
C LEU A 69 -6.86 15.38 0.34
N GLY A 70 -7.32 14.25 -0.22
CA GLY A 70 -7.18 13.91 -1.64
C GLY A 70 -6.12 12.85 -1.94
N CYS A 71 -5.15 12.61 -1.07
CA CYS A 71 -4.13 11.59 -1.24
C CYS A 71 -4.71 10.16 -1.12
N VAL A 72 -3.97 9.17 -1.63
CA VAL A 72 -4.30 7.75 -1.47
C VAL A 72 -3.36 7.13 -0.45
N ARG A 73 -3.92 6.63 0.65
CA ARG A 73 -3.18 6.03 1.76
C ARG A 73 -3.10 4.52 1.63
N PHE A 74 -1.94 3.98 1.96
CA PHE A 74 -1.60 2.56 1.88
C PHE A 74 -0.99 2.07 3.19
N GLN A 75 -0.96 0.74 3.37
CA GLN A 75 -0.03 0.10 4.29
C GLN A 75 1.41 0.28 3.82
N VAL A 76 2.37 0.25 4.75
CA VAL A 76 3.78 0.48 4.43
C VAL A 76 4.32 -0.53 3.42
N ALA A 77 3.99 -1.82 3.52
CA ALA A 77 4.46 -2.81 2.56
C ALA A 77 4.07 -2.47 1.12
N ASP A 78 2.81 -2.06 0.91
CA ASP A 78 2.27 -1.77 -0.42
C ASP A 78 2.89 -0.51 -1.01
N ILE A 79 2.93 0.57 -0.24
CA ILE A 79 3.51 1.82 -0.76
C ILE A 79 5.02 1.71 -0.94
N LYS A 80 5.73 0.95 -0.11
CA LYS A 80 7.15 0.64 -0.29
C LYS A 80 7.38 -0.12 -1.59
N TRP A 81 6.50 -1.07 -1.92
CA TRP A 81 6.56 -1.78 -3.19
C TRP A 81 6.38 -0.81 -4.38
N ILE A 82 5.36 0.05 -4.35
CA ILE A 82 5.13 1.08 -5.38
C ILE A 82 6.36 2.00 -5.48
N TYR A 83 6.87 2.48 -4.35
CA TYR A 83 8.04 3.35 -4.30
C TYR A 83 9.27 2.73 -4.97
N ASN A 84 9.51 1.43 -4.75
CA ASN A 84 10.68 0.74 -5.27
C ASN A 84 10.52 0.31 -6.75
N ASN A 85 9.30 -0.06 -7.18
CA ASN A 85 9.07 -0.73 -8.45
C ASN A 85 8.40 0.14 -9.52
N CYS A 86 7.79 1.27 -9.17
CA CYS A 86 7.16 2.19 -10.10
C CYS A 86 8.05 3.43 -10.28
N PRO A 87 8.94 3.49 -11.29
CA PRO A 87 9.82 4.64 -11.52
C PRO A 87 9.04 5.90 -11.92
N GLU A 88 9.71 7.05 -11.93
CA GLU A 88 9.19 8.27 -12.53
C GLU A 88 8.75 8.00 -13.97
N GLY A 89 7.64 8.62 -14.39
CA GLY A 89 7.00 8.34 -15.67
C GLY A 89 5.97 7.21 -15.63
N THR A 90 5.91 6.39 -14.56
CA THR A 90 4.86 5.36 -14.42
C THR A 90 3.47 5.99 -14.41
N LYS A 91 2.57 5.49 -15.26
CA LYS A 91 1.18 5.96 -15.33
C LYS A 91 0.35 5.40 -14.17
N VAL A 92 -0.41 6.28 -13.53
CA VAL A 92 -1.36 5.98 -12.46
C VAL A 92 -2.75 6.37 -12.93
N LYS A 93 -3.65 5.41 -13.11
CA LYS A 93 -5.05 5.67 -13.47
C LYS A 93 -5.92 5.59 -12.22
N ILE A 94 -6.59 6.68 -11.89
CA ILE A 94 -7.60 6.75 -10.83
C ILE A 94 -8.95 6.90 -11.48
N TYR A 95 -9.91 6.05 -11.12
CA TYR A 95 -11.26 6.08 -11.65
C TYR A 95 -12.27 5.62 -10.60
N SER A 96 -13.49 6.10 -10.74
CA SER A 96 -14.65 5.63 -9.98
C SER A 96 -15.62 4.98 -10.94
N LYS A 97 -16.06 3.79 -10.66
CA LYS A 97 -17.07 3.08 -11.45
C LYS A 97 -18.06 2.40 -10.50
N ALA A 98 -19.30 2.83 -10.60
CA ALA A 98 -20.37 2.21 -9.82
C ALA A 98 -20.52 0.74 -10.22
N ASN A 99 -20.68 -0.14 -9.22
CA ASN A 99 -20.91 -1.58 -9.40
C ASN A 99 -19.74 -2.36 -10.04
N GLU A 100 -18.52 -1.84 -10.03
CA GLU A 100 -17.35 -2.61 -10.42
C GLU A 100 -16.76 -3.32 -9.18
N GLU A 101 -16.69 -4.64 -9.25
CA GLU A 101 -15.98 -5.42 -8.26
C GLU A 101 -14.49 -5.07 -8.29
N PRO A 102 -13.81 -4.99 -7.13
CA PRO A 102 -12.38 -4.75 -7.10
C PRO A 102 -11.63 -5.86 -7.84
N VAL A 103 -10.64 -5.49 -8.63
CA VAL A 103 -9.79 -6.44 -9.39
C VAL A 103 -9.12 -7.47 -8.47
N LEU A 104 -8.79 -7.05 -7.24
CA LEU A 104 -8.28 -7.91 -6.19
C LEU A 104 -9.22 -7.86 -4.97
N PRO A 105 -9.39 -8.97 -4.25
CA PRO A 105 -10.17 -8.95 -3.01
C PRO A 105 -9.54 -7.97 -2.02
N LEU A 106 -10.37 -7.16 -1.39
CA LEU A 106 -9.90 -6.26 -0.34
C LEU A 106 -9.41 -7.12 0.84
N PRO A 107 -8.17 -6.91 1.30
CA PRO A 107 -7.67 -7.63 2.46
C PRO A 107 -8.46 -7.23 3.71
N GLU A 108 -8.69 -8.19 4.59
CA GLU A 108 -9.20 -7.88 5.91
C GLU A 108 -8.15 -7.10 6.70
N MET A 109 -8.49 -5.86 7.06
CA MET A 109 -7.58 -4.97 7.75
C MET A 109 -7.62 -5.19 9.25
N GLN A 110 -6.47 -5.57 9.82
CA GLN A 110 -6.32 -5.62 11.27
C GLN A 110 -6.52 -4.21 11.86
N LYS A 111 -7.40 -4.08 12.85
CA LYS A 111 -7.52 -2.83 13.61
C LYS A 111 -6.49 -2.79 14.73
N LEU A 112 -5.85 -1.63 14.87
CA LEU A 112 -4.87 -1.39 15.93
C LEU A 112 -5.59 -0.85 17.18
N ASN A 113 -5.17 -1.31 18.35
CA ASN A 113 -5.69 -0.88 19.63
C ASN A 113 -4.68 0.03 20.33
N GLU A 114 -5.13 1.16 20.83
CA GLU A 114 -4.31 2.12 21.59
C GLU A 114 -3.52 1.47 22.74
N SER A 115 -4.13 0.50 23.41
CA SER A 115 -3.49 -0.21 24.53
C SER A 115 -2.42 -1.22 24.11
N ASP A 116 -2.31 -1.55 22.80
CA ASP A 116 -1.24 -2.43 22.30
C ASP A 116 0.03 -1.60 22.13
N PRO A 117 1.13 -1.92 22.82
CA PRO A 117 2.40 -1.19 22.70
C PRO A 117 2.98 -1.20 21.27
N ARG A 118 2.49 -2.09 20.39
CA ARG A 118 2.87 -2.18 18.99
C ARG A 118 2.07 -1.24 18.08
N SER A 119 1.04 -0.57 18.59
CA SER A 119 0.12 0.25 17.78
C SER A 119 0.80 1.45 17.13
N SER A 120 1.96 1.87 17.61
CA SER A 120 2.79 2.90 16.99
C SER A 120 3.55 2.44 15.74
N TRP A 121 3.40 1.17 15.32
CA TRP A 121 3.98 0.60 14.12
C TRP A 121 2.93 0.15 13.13
N ASP A 122 3.19 0.36 11.83
CA ASP A 122 2.40 -0.29 10.78
C ASP A 122 2.73 -1.80 10.78
N PRO A 123 1.73 -2.68 10.96
CA PRO A 123 1.97 -4.13 11.00
C PRO A 123 2.63 -4.71 9.75
N SER A 124 2.52 -4.01 8.63
CA SER A 124 3.10 -4.42 7.34
C SER A 124 4.51 -3.87 7.11
N ASP A 125 5.02 -2.96 7.97
CA ASP A 125 6.34 -2.38 7.78
C ASP A 125 7.41 -3.48 7.90
N PRO A 126 8.22 -3.72 6.84
CA PRO A 126 9.26 -4.73 6.86
C PRO A 126 10.52 -4.32 7.63
N ASP A 127 10.50 -3.21 8.38
CA ASP A 127 11.59 -2.82 9.27
C ASP A 127 11.91 -3.97 10.24
N GLU A 128 13.20 -4.26 10.43
CA GLU A 128 13.64 -5.37 11.29
C GLU A 128 13.30 -5.17 12.77
N ASN A 129 13.12 -3.90 13.19
CA ASN A 129 12.73 -3.53 14.55
C ASN A 129 11.22 -3.55 14.75
N ASN A 130 10.43 -3.78 13.70
CA ASN A 130 8.98 -3.81 13.82
C ASN A 130 8.52 -4.97 14.72
N PRO A 131 7.86 -4.69 15.86
CA PRO A 131 7.46 -5.70 16.82
C PRO A 131 6.41 -6.69 16.27
N TRP A 132 5.67 -6.33 15.21
CA TRP A 132 4.74 -7.23 14.53
C TRP A 132 5.45 -8.34 13.75
N ASN A 133 6.72 -8.16 13.36
CA ASN A 133 7.49 -9.15 12.61
C ASN A 133 7.89 -10.37 13.45
N THR A 134 7.85 -10.28 14.78
CA THR A 134 8.18 -11.41 15.68
C THR A 134 7.12 -12.50 15.61
N ASP A 135 5.84 -12.15 15.46
CA ASP A 135 4.73 -13.10 15.38
C ASP A 135 4.74 -13.89 14.05
N SER A 136 5.23 -13.28 12.97
CA SER A 136 5.34 -13.93 11.66
C SER A 136 6.47 -14.97 11.59
N LYS A 137 7.55 -14.80 12.37
CA LYS A 137 8.65 -15.79 12.46
C LYS A 137 8.19 -17.09 13.12
N THR A 138 7.26 -17.03 14.05
CA THR A 138 6.71 -18.19 14.76
C THR A 138 5.71 -18.97 13.88
N SER A 139 4.89 -18.29 13.09
CA SER A 139 3.93 -18.90 12.16
C SER A 139 4.61 -19.54 10.94
N ASN A 140 5.69 -18.95 10.42
CA ASN A 140 6.45 -19.52 9.29
C ASN A 140 7.23 -20.79 9.67
N LYS A 141 7.63 -20.95 10.93
CA LYS A 141 8.27 -22.20 11.42
C LYS A 141 7.28 -23.36 11.44
N LYS A 142 5.99 -23.12 11.70
CA LYS A 142 4.91 -24.13 11.63
C LYS A 142 4.46 -24.43 10.19
N ARG A 143 4.49 -23.42 9.28
CA ARG A 143 4.11 -23.61 7.87
C ARG A 143 5.18 -24.34 7.05
N LYS A 144 6.48 -24.10 7.29
CA LYS A 144 7.57 -24.82 6.60
C LYS A 144 7.58 -26.32 6.89
N LYS A 145 7.01 -26.78 8.02
CA LYS A 145 6.90 -28.20 8.34
C LYS A 145 5.74 -28.92 7.62
N LYS A 146 4.78 -28.15 7.03
CA LYS A 146 3.57 -28.68 6.37
C LYS A 146 3.56 -28.51 4.84
N LYS A 147 4.56 -27.82 4.24
CA LYS A 147 4.62 -27.52 2.81
C LYS A 147 5.87 -28.12 2.15
N LYS A 148 6.02 -29.45 2.26
CA LYS A 148 6.98 -30.21 1.46
C LYS A 148 6.28 -31.08 0.40
N GLU A 149 5.03 -30.76 0.07
CA GLU A 149 4.30 -31.36 -1.05
C GLU A 149 3.38 -30.29 -1.66
N THR A 150 3.51 -30.18 -3.02
CA THR A 150 2.70 -29.43 -3.99
C THR A 150 2.79 -27.87 -3.94
N GLU A 151 3.35 -27.30 -4.96
CA GLU A 151 2.78 -26.37 -5.96
C GLU A 151 3.81 -25.45 -6.59
N THR A 152 3.88 -25.51 -7.92
CA THR A 152 4.63 -24.61 -8.81
C THR A 152 4.00 -23.19 -8.77
N PRO A 153 4.78 -22.11 -8.74
CA PRO A 153 4.24 -20.75 -8.61
C PRO A 153 3.42 -20.33 -9.84
N THR A 154 2.27 -19.75 -9.58
CA THR A 154 1.27 -19.23 -10.53
C THR A 154 1.81 -18.16 -11.49
N TYR A 155 3.00 -17.63 -11.26
CA TYR A 155 3.61 -16.54 -12.03
C TYR A 155 3.98 -16.93 -13.48
N GLU A 156 4.31 -18.21 -13.73
CA GLU A 156 4.62 -18.67 -15.10
C GLU A 156 3.38 -18.84 -16.01
N ARG A 157 2.19 -18.87 -15.42
CA ARG A 157 0.94 -19.08 -16.16
C ARG A 157 0.43 -17.82 -16.83
N GLU A 158 0.71 -16.66 -16.25
CA GLU A 158 0.25 -15.36 -16.78
C GLU A 158 1.10 -14.88 -17.96
N GLN A 159 2.38 -15.23 -18.02
CA GLN A 159 3.22 -14.90 -19.18
C GLN A 159 2.83 -15.65 -20.44
N LYS A 160 2.34 -16.89 -20.33
CA LYS A 160 1.87 -17.68 -21.48
C LYS A 160 0.58 -17.13 -22.10
N VAL A 161 -0.31 -16.54 -21.30
CA VAL A 161 -1.57 -15.96 -21.80
C VAL A 161 -1.31 -14.66 -22.59
N VAL A 162 -0.29 -13.89 -22.22
CA VAL A 162 0.07 -12.65 -22.93
C VAL A 162 0.74 -12.94 -24.27
N GLU A 163 1.51 -14.01 -24.40
CA GLU A 163 2.15 -14.39 -25.68
C GLU A 163 1.18 -15.00 -26.70
N GLU A 164 0.12 -15.68 -26.25
CA GLU A 164 -0.88 -16.26 -27.16
C GLU A 164 -1.86 -15.23 -27.75
N THR A 165 -2.12 -14.13 -27.06
CA THR A 165 -3.01 -13.06 -27.56
C THR A 165 -2.35 -12.13 -28.58
N THR A 166 -1.02 -12.18 -28.75
CA THR A 166 -0.29 -11.34 -29.70
C THR A 166 -0.13 -11.96 -31.09
N LYS A 167 -0.65 -13.17 -31.31
CA LYS A 167 -0.53 -13.92 -32.58
C LYS A 167 -1.87 -14.10 -33.30
N LEU A 168 -2.71 -13.09 -33.39
CA LEU A 168 -3.84 -13.10 -34.31
C LEU A 168 -3.43 -12.42 -35.63
N PRO A 169 -3.61 -13.06 -36.80
CA PRO A 169 -3.24 -12.51 -38.08
C PRO A 169 -4.21 -11.42 -38.52
N ILE A 170 -3.67 -10.48 -39.28
CA ILE A 170 -4.35 -9.38 -39.97
C ILE A 170 -5.32 -9.94 -41.02
#